data_4fd8e970857926c482db0cd3772df6d5
#
_entry.id   4fd8e970857926c482db0cd3772df6d5
#
_cell.length_a   1.000
_cell.length_b   1.000
_cell.length_c   1.000
_cell.angle_alpha   90.00
_cell.angle_beta   90.00
_cell.angle_gamma   90.00
#
_symmetry.space_group_name_H-M   'P 1'
#
loop_
_entity.id
_entity.type
_entity.pdbx_description
1 polymer ?
#
loop_
_entity_poly.entity_id
_entity_poly.type
_entity_poly.pdbx_seq_one_letter_code
_entity_poly.pdbx_strand_id
1 'polypeptide(L)'
;MFVTPEYNHGIPGALKNAIDFLFKEWNNKVAGFVSYGSAGGVRAVEQLRLVMAEVKVATVRAQVQLSLYTDFENIQGLNLIQFMKNRSILC
;
A
#
# COMPACT_ATOMS: atom_id res chain seq x y z
N MET A 1 2.33 -7.76 2.13
CA MET A 1 1.63 -6.75 1.30
C MET A 1 1.17 -5.60 2.18
N PHE A 2 1.31 -4.38 1.68
CA PHE A 2 0.84 -3.19 2.40
C PHE A 2 -0.44 -2.68 1.76
N VAL A 3 -1.43 -2.38 2.58
CA VAL A 3 -2.67 -1.71 2.18
C VAL A 3 -2.68 -0.36 2.91
N THR A 4 -2.63 0.74 2.17
CA THR A 4 -2.42 2.05 2.78
C THR A 4 -3.29 3.14 2.16
N PRO A 5 -3.87 4.03 2.98
CA PRO A 5 -4.38 5.30 2.49
C PRO A 5 -3.23 6.27 2.20
N GLU A 6 -3.57 7.41 1.64
CA GLU A 6 -2.64 8.52 1.47
C GLU A 6 -3.13 9.70 2.32
N TYR A 7 -2.23 10.23 3.14
CA TYR A 7 -2.50 11.42 3.96
C TYR A 7 -1.47 12.49 3.62
N ASN A 8 -1.95 13.65 3.22
CA ASN A 8 -1.09 14.80 2.92
C ASN A 8 0.05 14.45 1.97
N HIS A 9 -0.25 13.72 0.89
CA HIS A 9 0.70 13.25 -0.11
C HIS A 9 1.75 12.26 0.42
N GLY A 10 1.47 11.61 1.53
CA GLY A 10 2.42 10.70 2.14
C GLY A 10 1.76 9.50 2.78
N ILE A 11 2.58 8.66 3.40
CA ILE A 11 2.09 7.48 4.12
C ILE A 11 1.54 7.90 5.48
N PRO A 12 0.61 7.11 6.06
CA PRO A 12 0.13 7.37 7.41
C PRO A 12 1.28 7.31 8.42
N GLY A 13 1.29 8.26 9.35
CA GLY A 13 2.32 8.30 10.40
C GLY A 13 2.39 7.02 11.22
N ALA A 14 1.24 6.41 11.51
CA ALA A 14 1.19 5.15 12.25
C ALA A 14 1.90 4.02 11.50
N LEU A 15 1.72 3.95 10.18
CA LEU A 15 2.38 2.95 9.36
C LEU A 15 3.90 3.17 9.34
N LYS A 16 4.33 4.41 9.13
CA LYS A 16 5.76 4.75 9.12
C LYS A 16 6.40 4.42 10.48
N ASN A 17 5.70 4.77 11.56
CA ASN A 17 6.17 4.46 12.91
C ASN A 17 6.31 2.94 13.13
N ALA A 18 5.35 2.16 12.69
CA ALA A 18 5.41 0.70 12.80
C ALA A 18 6.58 0.12 12.01
N ILE A 19 6.83 0.62 10.80
CA ILE A 19 7.96 0.16 10.00
C ILE A 19 9.28 0.49 10.69
N ASP A 20 9.39 1.67 11.27
CA ASP A 20 10.64 2.14 11.87
C ASP A 20 11.01 1.41 13.17
N PHE A 21 10.10 0.66 13.77
CA PHE A 21 10.40 -0.13 14.96
C PHE A 21 11.33 -1.31 14.68
N LEU A 22 11.41 -1.75 13.41
CA LEU A 22 12.18 -2.92 13.03
C LEU A 22 13.12 -2.54 11.89
N PHE A 23 14.19 -3.26 11.73
CA PHE A 23 15.09 -3.12 10.59
C PHE A 23 15.47 -4.49 10.03
N LYS A 24 16.14 -5.30 10.83
CA LYS A 24 16.63 -6.61 10.37
C LYS A 24 15.50 -7.54 9.97
N GLU A 25 14.37 -7.44 10.64
CA GLU A 25 13.20 -8.28 10.39
C GLU A 25 12.58 -8.02 9.03
N TRP A 26 12.81 -6.82 8.46
CA TRP A 26 12.35 -6.49 7.11
C TRP A 26 13.28 -7.01 6.02
N ASN A 27 14.56 -7.24 6.32
CA ASN A 27 15.57 -7.52 5.31
C ASN A 27 15.25 -8.78 4.51
N ASN A 28 15.48 -8.72 3.20
CA ASN A 28 15.31 -9.83 2.26
C ASN A 28 13.85 -10.30 2.12
N LYS A 29 12.90 -9.42 2.36
CA LYS A 29 11.47 -9.66 2.12
C LYS A 29 11.06 -9.06 0.78
N VAL A 30 9.85 -9.38 0.35
CA VAL A 30 9.24 -8.82 -0.85
C VAL A 30 7.94 -8.15 -0.46
N ALA A 31 7.70 -6.96 -0.98
CA ALA A 31 6.49 -6.20 -0.68
C ALA A 31 5.72 -5.84 -1.95
N GLY A 32 4.40 -5.92 -1.85
CA GLY A 32 3.47 -5.38 -2.83
C GLY A 32 2.57 -4.36 -2.16
N PHE A 33 1.86 -3.57 -2.95
CA PHE A 33 1.10 -2.43 -2.44
C PHE A 33 -0.31 -2.37 -3.00
N VAL A 34 -1.25 -2.06 -2.11
CA VAL A 34 -2.60 -1.61 -2.46
C VAL A 34 -2.78 -0.27 -1.78
N SER A 35 -3.11 0.75 -2.55
CA SER A 35 -3.29 2.09 -2.00
C SER A 35 -4.63 2.69 -2.41
N TYR A 36 -5.10 3.62 -1.62
CA TYR A 36 -6.33 4.33 -1.92
C TYR A 36 -6.25 5.79 -1.49
N GLY A 37 -6.99 6.63 -2.20
CA GLY A 37 -7.03 8.06 -1.98
C GLY A 37 -7.65 8.74 -3.18
N SER A 38 -7.68 10.06 -3.18
CA SER A 38 -8.25 10.83 -4.29
C SER A 38 -7.49 10.58 -5.60
N ALA A 39 -6.19 10.38 -5.53
CA ALA A 39 -5.33 10.06 -6.68
C ALA A 39 -4.82 8.60 -6.61
N GLY A 40 -5.58 7.69 -6.00
CA GLY A 40 -5.21 6.28 -5.90
C GLY A 40 -4.11 5.96 -4.91
N GLY A 41 -3.69 6.93 -4.09
CA GLY A 41 -2.64 6.71 -3.11
C GLY A 41 -1.23 6.58 -3.70
N VAL A 42 -1.03 7.10 -4.90
CA VAL A 42 0.24 6.95 -5.65
C VAL A 42 1.42 7.52 -4.89
N ARG A 43 1.25 8.69 -4.30
CA ARG A 43 2.36 9.37 -3.61
C ARG A 43 2.75 8.64 -2.33
N ALA A 44 1.77 8.09 -1.61
CA ALA A 44 2.05 7.28 -0.43
C ALA A 44 2.88 6.04 -0.81
N VAL A 45 2.52 5.35 -1.89
CA VAL A 45 3.26 4.17 -2.35
C VAL A 45 4.66 4.55 -2.83
N GLU A 46 4.83 5.66 -3.53
CA GLU A 46 6.15 6.11 -3.95
C GLU A 46 7.07 6.31 -2.75
N GLN A 47 6.58 6.98 -1.71
CA GLN A 47 7.35 7.18 -0.48
C GLN A 47 7.62 5.86 0.22
N LEU A 48 6.64 4.97 0.25
CA LEU A 48 6.79 3.67 0.88
C LEU A 48 7.83 2.82 0.16
N ARG A 49 7.92 2.92 -1.17
CA ARG A 49 8.97 2.24 -1.94
C ARG A 49 10.37 2.70 -1.55
N LEU A 50 10.55 3.99 -1.29
CA LEU A 50 11.83 4.52 -0.82
C LEU A 50 12.17 3.96 0.57
N VAL A 51 11.21 3.89 1.45
CA VAL A 51 11.41 3.31 2.79
C VAL A 51 11.76 1.83 2.68
N MET A 52 11.06 1.09 1.82
CA MET A 52 11.33 -0.33 1.61
C MET A 52 12.76 -0.56 1.08
N ALA A 53 13.24 0.30 0.19
CA ALA A 53 14.61 0.20 -0.31
C ALA A 53 15.61 0.33 0.83
N GLU A 54 15.38 1.25 1.77
CA GLU A 54 16.29 1.46 2.90
C GLU A 54 16.29 0.26 3.86
N VAL A 55 15.15 -0.36 4.10
CA VAL A 55 15.07 -1.55 4.96
C VAL A 55 15.33 -2.85 4.20
N LYS A 56 15.84 -2.76 2.98
CA LYS A 56 16.25 -3.90 2.16
C LYS A 56 15.12 -4.85 1.82
N VAL A 57 13.97 -4.29 1.51
CA VAL A 57 12.81 -5.04 1.02
C VAL A 57 12.67 -4.80 -0.48
N ALA A 58 12.60 -5.87 -1.26
CA ALA A 58 12.34 -5.76 -2.69
C ALA A 58 10.86 -5.46 -2.91
N THR A 59 10.54 -4.57 -3.84
CA THR A 59 9.16 -4.21 -4.14
C THR A 59 8.76 -4.69 -5.53
N VAL A 60 7.51 -5.17 -5.66
CA VAL A 60 6.98 -5.49 -6.97
C VAL A 60 6.59 -4.20 -7.69
N ARG A 61 6.77 -4.18 -9.01
CA ARG A 61 6.50 -2.98 -9.81
C ARG A 61 5.01 -2.65 -9.86
N ALA A 62 4.18 -3.65 -10.08
CA ALA A 62 2.74 -3.46 -10.14
C ALA A 62 2.17 -3.12 -8.77
N GLN A 63 1.17 -2.24 -8.76
CA GLN A 63 0.44 -1.87 -7.56
C GLN A 63 -1.01 -1.65 -7.90
N VAL A 64 -1.89 -1.80 -6.92
CA VAL A 64 -3.31 -1.53 -7.08
C VAL A 64 -3.62 -0.18 -6.48
N GLN A 65 -4.23 0.68 -7.27
CA GLN A 65 -4.61 2.03 -6.89
C GLN A 65 -6.14 2.14 -6.92
N LEU A 66 -6.73 2.51 -5.81
CA LEU A 66 -8.18 2.64 -5.68
C LEU A 66 -8.53 4.11 -5.49
N SER A 67 -9.25 4.66 -6.46
CA SER A 67 -9.69 6.04 -6.39
C SER A 67 -10.93 6.17 -5.52
N LEU A 68 -10.96 7.17 -4.65
CA LEU A 68 -12.14 7.48 -3.85
C LEU A 68 -13.32 7.92 -4.72
N TYR A 69 -13.05 8.42 -5.92
CA TYR A 69 -14.10 8.93 -6.80
C TYR A 69 -14.73 7.86 -7.68
N THR A 70 -14.01 6.78 -7.99
CA THR A 70 -14.49 5.75 -8.91
C THR A 70 -14.60 4.38 -8.29
N ASP A 71 -13.59 3.97 -7.52
CA ASP A 71 -13.54 2.59 -7.01
C ASP A 71 -14.33 2.38 -5.73
N PHE A 72 -14.53 3.43 -4.93
CA PHE A 72 -15.26 3.34 -3.66
C PHE A 72 -16.71 3.77 -3.75
N GLU A 73 -17.13 4.37 -4.86
CA GLU A 73 -18.50 4.85 -5.03
C GLU A 73 -19.52 3.71 -4.92
N ASN A 74 -19.19 2.55 -5.46
CA ASN A 74 -20.05 1.38 -5.49
C ASN A 74 -19.48 0.20 -4.69
N ILE A 75 -18.43 0.40 -3.93
CA ILE A 75 -17.77 -0.67 -3.18
C ILE A 75 -18.06 -0.54 -1.70
N GLN A 76 -18.79 -1.53 -1.17
CA GLN A 76 -18.91 -1.76 0.27
C GLN A 76 -17.69 -2.55 0.74
N GLY A 77 -17.42 -2.57 2.05
CA GLY A 77 -16.23 -3.22 2.57
C GLY A 77 -16.01 -4.65 2.08
N LEU A 78 -17.07 -5.46 2.02
CA LEU A 78 -16.98 -6.84 1.52
C LEU A 78 -16.61 -6.88 0.03
N ASN A 79 -17.11 -5.93 -0.74
CA ASN A 79 -16.81 -5.84 -2.17
C ASN A 79 -15.36 -5.47 -2.42
N LEU A 80 -14.77 -4.68 -1.55
CA LEU A 80 -13.35 -4.34 -1.64
C LEU A 80 -12.49 -5.59 -1.46
N ILE A 81 -12.81 -6.42 -0.48
CA ILE A 81 -12.11 -7.69 -0.27
C ILE A 81 -12.25 -8.58 -1.50
N GLN A 82 -13.43 -8.68 -2.07
CA GLN A 82 -13.69 -9.47 -3.26
C GLN A 82 -12.92 -8.93 -4.46
N PHE A 83 -12.87 -7.61 -4.62
CA PHE A 83 -12.09 -6.94 -5.66
C PHE A 83 -10.61 -7.31 -5.55
N MET A 84 -10.06 -7.26 -4.35
CA MET A 84 -8.66 -7.62 -4.11
C MET A 84 -8.38 -9.08 -4.43
N LYS A 85 -9.29 -9.99 -4.05
CA LYS A 85 -9.17 -11.42 -4.36
C LYS A 85 -9.19 -11.66 -5.86
N ASN A 86 -10.10 -11.02 -6.57
CA ASN A 86 -10.23 -11.18 -8.02
C ASN A 86 -9.00 -10.70 -8.78
N ARG A 87 -8.22 -9.81 -8.21
CA ARG A 87 -6.98 -9.32 -8.80
C ARG A 87 -5.74 -10.04 -8.28
N SER A 88 -5.93 -11.11 -7.52
CA SER A 88 -4.84 -11.92 -6.96
C SER A 88 -3.85 -11.08 -6.13
N ILE A 89 -4.37 -10.12 -5.37
CA ILE A 89 -3.55 -9.22 -4.57
C ILE A 89 -3.30 -9.78 -3.18
N LEU A 90 -4.22 -10.59 -2.68
CA LEU A 90 -4.09 -11.26 -1.39
C LEU A 90 -3.42 -12.61 -1.60
N CYS A 91 -2.16 -12.65 -1.33
CA CYS A 91 -1.37 -13.89 -1.41
C CYS A 91 -0.85 -14.27 -0.04
#